data_46f791e7c5e7d878a811b23506be3fef
#
_entry.id   46f791e7c5e7d878a811b23506be3fef
#
_cell.length_a   1.000
_cell.length_b   1.000
_cell.length_c   1.000
_cell.angle_alpha   90.00
_cell.angle_beta   90.00
_cell.angle_gamma   90.00
#
_symmetry.space_group_name_H-M   'P 1'
#
loop_
_entity.id
_entity.type
_entity.pdbx_description
1 polymer ?
#
loop_
_entity_poly.entity_id
_entity_poly.type
_entity_poly.pdbx_seq_one_letter_code
_entity_poly.pdbx_strand_id
1 'polypeptide(L)'
;MVLLAGAVEGFRLEHIMQAVQQRYGADAVAATRDWNDVLSVFQVETEQKKLKDVNEYFNRKLRFEADQKIWGQNDYWATPIEALFKGSGDCEDYAIAKYFSLKLAGVAVSRLRITYVKARIGGMNSDVTQAHMVLTYYATPDAEPLVLDNLLGEIRPASRRTDLVPIFSFNSEGVWAAGSSAPQQGGGSRLSKWTDLVEKMKSEGFD
;
A
#
# COMPACT_ATOMS: atom_id res chain seq x y z
N MET A 1 3.84 20.23 -26.39
CA MET A 1 4.44 19.82 -25.10
C MET A 1 3.82 18.54 -24.49
N VAL A 2 2.69 18.07 -24.98
CA VAL A 2 2.00 16.83 -24.50
C VAL A 2 2.65 15.54 -25.00
N LEU A 3 3.33 15.56 -26.18
CA LEU A 3 3.97 14.39 -26.78
C LEU A 3 5.24 13.89 -26.06
N LEU A 4 5.94 14.76 -25.32
CA LEU A 4 7.14 14.36 -24.58
C LEU A 4 6.84 13.65 -23.26
N ALA A 5 5.74 14.00 -22.58
CA ALA A 5 5.32 13.34 -21.35
C ALA A 5 4.90 11.88 -21.61
N GLY A 6 4.11 11.62 -22.66
CA GLY A 6 3.69 10.28 -23.02
C GLY A 6 4.85 9.35 -23.45
N ALA A 7 5.90 9.91 -24.08
CA ALA A 7 7.08 9.14 -24.46
C ALA A 7 7.93 8.74 -23.25
N VAL A 8 8.05 9.61 -22.23
CA VAL A 8 8.79 9.34 -21.00
C VAL A 8 8.05 8.30 -20.14
N GLU A 9 6.73 8.39 -20.04
CA GLU A 9 5.91 7.40 -19.33
C GLU A 9 5.94 6.03 -20.00
N GLY A 10 5.88 5.98 -21.35
CA GLY A 10 6.00 4.75 -22.13
C GLY A 10 7.36 4.07 -21.95
N PHE A 11 8.45 4.83 -21.97
CA PHE A 11 9.81 4.32 -21.75
C PHE A 11 9.98 3.76 -20.33
N ARG A 12 9.40 4.42 -19.35
CA ARG A 12 9.43 3.99 -17.95
C ARG A 12 8.69 2.67 -17.73
N LEU A 13 7.51 2.51 -18.35
CA LEU A 13 6.75 1.28 -18.29
C LEU A 13 7.49 0.11 -18.95
N GLU A 14 8.10 0.32 -20.12
CA GLU A 14 8.89 -0.70 -20.79
C GLU A 14 10.08 -1.17 -19.93
N HIS A 15 10.75 -0.26 -19.23
CA HIS A 15 11.84 -0.59 -18.32
C HIS A 15 11.34 -1.45 -17.13
N ILE A 16 10.21 -1.08 -16.54
CA ILE A 16 9.55 -1.87 -15.48
C ILE A 16 9.21 -3.27 -16.01
N MET A 17 8.59 -3.37 -17.18
CA MET A 17 8.21 -4.66 -17.75
C MET A 17 9.42 -5.56 -18.05
N GLN A 18 10.55 -4.99 -18.49
CA GLN A 18 11.78 -5.74 -18.70
C GLN A 18 12.37 -6.25 -17.38
N ALA A 19 12.44 -5.41 -16.34
CA ALA A 19 12.93 -5.80 -15.02
C ALA A 19 12.05 -6.92 -14.41
N VAL A 20 10.73 -6.77 -14.50
CA VAL A 20 9.75 -7.74 -14.03
C VAL A 20 9.86 -9.06 -14.79
N GLN A 21 10.01 -9.01 -16.12
CA GLN A 21 10.19 -10.21 -16.95
C GLN A 21 11.44 -10.99 -16.55
N GLN A 22 12.55 -10.29 -16.30
CA GLN A 22 13.82 -10.92 -15.92
C GLN A 22 13.76 -11.55 -14.53
N ARG A 23 13.01 -10.94 -13.60
CA ARG A 23 12.98 -11.34 -12.20
C ARG A 23 11.90 -12.38 -11.89
N TYR A 24 10.71 -12.22 -12.46
CA TYR A 24 9.51 -12.99 -12.09
C TYR A 24 8.86 -13.75 -13.24
N GLY A 25 9.25 -13.45 -14.50
CA GLY A 25 8.71 -14.13 -15.68
C GLY A 25 7.43 -13.51 -16.26
N ALA A 26 6.85 -14.20 -17.23
CA ALA A 26 5.75 -13.67 -18.06
C ALA A 26 4.44 -13.39 -17.30
N ASP A 27 4.11 -14.24 -16.31
CA ASP A 27 2.88 -14.08 -15.53
C ASP A 27 2.90 -12.80 -14.69
N ALA A 28 4.08 -12.46 -14.14
CA ALA A 28 4.26 -11.22 -13.40
C ALA A 28 4.16 -9.99 -14.32
N VAL A 29 4.64 -10.09 -15.57
CA VAL A 29 4.49 -9.03 -16.57
C VAL A 29 3.01 -8.79 -16.90
N ALA A 30 2.21 -9.85 -17.05
CA ALA A 30 0.77 -9.73 -17.29
C ALA A 30 0.07 -9.03 -16.10
N ALA A 31 0.35 -9.45 -14.86
CA ALA A 31 -0.19 -8.83 -13.66
C ALA A 31 0.22 -7.34 -13.52
N THR A 32 1.47 -7.02 -13.85
CA THR A 32 1.98 -5.63 -13.83
C THR A 32 1.30 -4.77 -14.89
N ARG A 33 1.04 -5.32 -16.08
CA ARG A 33 0.31 -4.62 -17.15
C ARG A 33 -1.12 -4.31 -16.74
N ASP A 34 -1.85 -5.29 -16.23
CA ASP A 34 -3.21 -5.11 -15.71
C ASP A 34 -3.26 -4.01 -14.63
N TRP A 35 -2.28 -4.01 -13.73
CA TRP A 35 -2.19 -2.98 -12.70
C TRP A 35 -1.89 -1.59 -13.28
N ASN A 36 -0.96 -1.47 -14.23
CA ASN A 36 -0.66 -0.22 -14.92
C ASN A 36 -1.89 0.34 -15.65
N ASP A 37 -2.67 -0.51 -16.33
CA ASP A 37 -3.88 -0.09 -17.02
C ASP A 37 -4.92 0.48 -16.03
N VAL A 38 -5.07 -0.15 -14.87
CA VAL A 38 -5.94 0.34 -13.80
C VAL A 38 -5.41 1.64 -13.19
N LEU A 39 -4.09 1.77 -12.98
CA LEU A 39 -3.47 3.01 -12.48
C LEU A 39 -3.70 4.20 -13.42
N SER A 40 -3.65 3.98 -14.74
CA SER A 40 -3.91 5.06 -15.71
C SER A 40 -5.34 5.60 -15.62
N VAL A 41 -6.32 4.76 -15.29
CA VAL A 41 -7.69 5.18 -14.98
C VAL A 41 -7.72 5.98 -13.67
N PHE A 42 -7.05 5.50 -12.62
CA PHE A 42 -7.04 6.18 -11.33
C PHE A 42 -6.41 7.57 -11.39
N GLN A 43 -5.39 7.80 -12.23
CA GLN A 43 -4.69 9.08 -12.31
C GLN A 43 -5.62 10.26 -12.65
N VAL A 44 -6.65 10.05 -13.46
CA VAL A 44 -7.57 11.10 -13.91
C VAL A 44 -8.80 11.29 -13.01
N GLU A 45 -8.97 10.44 -12.00
CA GLU A 45 -10.10 10.49 -11.08
C GLU A 45 -9.90 11.52 -9.96
N THR A 46 -11.00 11.86 -9.27
CA THR A 46 -10.93 12.66 -8.03
C THR A 46 -10.24 11.86 -6.93
N GLU A 47 -9.58 12.54 -5.99
CA GLU A 47 -8.84 11.89 -4.92
C GLU A 47 -9.70 10.94 -4.09
N GLN A 48 -10.94 11.32 -3.78
CA GLN A 48 -11.90 10.46 -3.07
C GLN A 48 -12.21 9.18 -3.85
N LYS A 49 -12.37 9.31 -5.17
CA LYS A 49 -12.62 8.16 -6.02
C LYS A 49 -11.39 7.25 -6.12
N LYS A 50 -10.19 7.82 -6.21
CA LYS A 50 -8.92 7.06 -6.15
C LYS A 50 -8.83 6.20 -4.88
N LEU A 51 -9.13 6.79 -3.71
CA LEU A 51 -9.12 6.05 -2.44
C LEU A 51 -10.06 4.84 -2.49
N LYS A 52 -11.29 5.07 -2.95
CA LYS A 52 -12.31 4.02 -3.06
C LYS A 52 -11.87 2.93 -4.03
N ASP A 53 -11.53 3.30 -5.25
CA ASP A 53 -11.25 2.36 -6.33
C ASP A 53 -9.99 1.53 -6.06
N VAL A 54 -8.93 2.14 -5.52
CA VAL A 54 -7.72 1.43 -5.09
C VAL A 54 -8.02 0.46 -3.94
N ASN A 55 -8.80 0.89 -2.94
CA ASN A 55 -9.17 0.01 -1.82
C ASN A 55 -9.97 -1.20 -2.32
N GLU A 56 -10.98 -0.98 -3.15
CA GLU A 56 -11.81 -2.05 -3.71
C GLU A 56 -11.03 -2.96 -4.65
N TYR A 57 -10.11 -2.40 -5.46
CA TYR A 57 -9.28 -3.16 -6.39
C TYR A 57 -8.46 -4.22 -5.65
N PHE A 58 -7.67 -3.81 -4.66
CA PHE A 58 -6.81 -4.74 -3.93
C PHE A 58 -7.62 -5.71 -3.06
N ASN A 59 -8.71 -5.25 -2.41
CA ASN A 59 -9.55 -6.12 -1.61
C ASN A 59 -10.25 -7.23 -2.44
N ARG A 60 -10.42 -7.02 -3.74
CA ARG A 60 -10.96 -8.04 -4.66
C ARG A 60 -9.88 -8.85 -5.38
N LYS A 61 -8.73 -8.23 -5.67
CA LYS A 61 -7.67 -8.83 -6.48
C LYS A 61 -6.80 -9.80 -5.68
N LEU A 62 -6.55 -9.50 -4.42
CA LEU A 62 -5.74 -10.32 -3.54
C LEU A 62 -6.61 -11.22 -2.66
N ARG A 63 -6.15 -12.44 -2.44
CA ARG A 63 -6.67 -13.35 -1.42
C ARG A 63 -5.82 -13.21 -0.17
N PHE A 64 -6.47 -13.06 0.99
CA PHE A 64 -5.75 -13.02 2.26
C PHE A 64 -5.10 -14.38 2.55
N GLU A 65 -3.80 -14.38 2.74
CA GLU A 65 -3.02 -15.59 3.03
C GLU A 65 -1.75 -15.19 3.79
N ALA A 66 -1.38 -16.02 4.78
CA ALA A 66 -0.19 -15.75 5.60
C ALA A 66 1.11 -15.95 4.79
N ASP A 67 2.10 -15.13 5.07
CA ASP A 67 3.42 -15.14 4.45
C ASP A 67 4.10 -16.50 4.43
N GLN A 68 4.00 -17.23 5.53
CA GLN A 68 4.57 -18.58 5.61
C GLN A 68 4.05 -19.51 4.49
N LYS A 69 2.79 -19.29 4.06
CA LYS A 69 2.20 -20.09 2.98
C LYS A 69 2.57 -19.59 1.60
N ILE A 70 2.66 -18.24 1.44
CA ILE A 70 2.97 -17.62 0.14
C ILE A 70 4.47 -17.71 -0.16
N TRP A 71 5.31 -17.40 0.84
CA TRP A 71 6.74 -17.15 0.70
C TRP A 71 7.63 -18.18 1.40
N GLY A 72 7.07 -19.04 2.26
CA GLY A 72 7.84 -19.94 3.13
C GLY A 72 8.66 -19.20 4.20
N GLN A 73 8.32 -17.96 4.46
CA GLN A 73 8.99 -17.06 5.41
C GLN A 73 7.95 -16.45 6.35
N ASN A 74 8.37 -15.96 7.50
CA ASN A 74 7.52 -15.17 8.38
C ASN A 74 7.72 -13.68 8.09
N ASP A 75 6.63 -12.93 8.00
CA ASP A 75 6.66 -11.46 7.95
C ASP A 75 7.50 -10.95 6.74
N TYR A 76 7.09 -11.33 5.52
CA TYR A 76 7.67 -10.91 4.25
C TYR A 76 6.86 -9.76 3.64
N TRP A 77 7.46 -8.61 3.45
CA TRP A 77 6.80 -7.46 2.82
C TRP A 77 6.93 -7.53 1.30
N ALA A 78 5.83 -7.88 0.65
CA ALA A 78 5.79 -7.98 -0.80
C ALA A 78 5.68 -6.61 -1.48
N THR A 79 6.31 -6.47 -2.66
CA THR A 79 6.01 -5.33 -3.53
C THR A 79 4.61 -5.49 -4.13
N PRO A 80 3.99 -4.41 -4.64
CA PRO A 80 2.72 -4.51 -5.35
C PRO A 80 2.75 -5.54 -6.48
N ILE A 81 3.88 -5.63 -7.21
CA ILE A 81 4.05 -6.61 -8.29
C ILE A 81 4.08 -8.04 -7.74
N GLU A 82 4.84 -8.29 -6.67
CA GLU A 82 4.91 -9.59 -6.03
C GLU A 82 3.53 -10.03 -5.52
N ALA A 83 2.81 -9.16 -4.82
CA ALA A 83 1.47 -9.45 -4.31
C ALA A 83 0.47 -9.75 -5.44
N LEU A 84 0.47 -8.94 -6.52
CA LEU A 84 -0.40 -9.13 -7.67
C LEU A 84 -0.04 -10.40 -8.46
N PHE A 85 1.23 -10.67 -8.65
CA PHE A 85 1.71 -11.90 -9.30
C PHE A 85 1.31 -13.15 -8.53
N LYS A 86 1.44 -13.13 -7.20
CA LYS A 86 0.98 -14.24 -6.33
C LYS A 86 -0.55 -14.30 -6.22
N GLY A 87 -1.24 -13.18 -6.44
CA GLY A 87 -2.67 -13.05 -6.22
C GLY A 87 -3.08 -13.22 -4.76
N SER A 88 -2.14 -13.06 -3.85
CA SER A 88 -2.31 -13.26 -2.40
C SER A 88 -1.36 -12.35 -1.63
N GLY A 89 -1.72 -12.04 -0.39
CA GLY A 89 -0.92 -11.27 0.55
C GLY A 89 -1.57 -11.24 1.92
N ASP A 90 -0.83 -10.82 2.93
CA ASP A 90 -1.40 -10.54 4.24
C ASP A 90 -1.63 -9.04 4.47
N CYS A 91 -1.83 -8.59 5.71
CA CYS A 91 -2.31 -7.23 5.97
C CYS A 91 -1.36 -6.13 5.50
N GLU A 92 -0.04 -6.34 5.66
CA GLU A 92 0.96 -5.38 5.20
C GLU A 92 1.01 -5.27 3.69
N ASP A 93 0.87 -6.38 2.97
CA ASP A 93 0.90 -6.41 1.50
C ASP A 93 -0.27 -5.61 0.91
N TYR A 94 -1.48 -5.75 1.49
CA TYR A 94 -2.62 -4.91 1.11
C TYR A 94 -2.34 -3.41 1.37
N ALA A 95 -1.81 -3.07 2.54
CA ALA A 95 -1.53 -1.68 2.89
C ALA A 95 -0.44 -1.08 2.00
N ILE A 96 0.64 -1.82 1.73
CA ILE A 96 1.76 -1.46 0.84
C ILE A 96 1.26 -1.26 -0.59
N ALA A 97 0.51 -2.23 -1.13
CA ALA A 97 0.02 -2.17 -2.50
C ALA A 97 -0.93 -0.99 -2.71
N LYS A 98 -1.83 -0.71 -1.76
CA LYS A 98 -2.69 0.48 -1.78
C LYS A 98 -1.89 1.77 -1.69
N TYR A 99 -0.88 1.84 -0.79
CA TYR A 99 -0.02 3.01 -0.63
C TYR A 99 0.70 3.39 -1.92
N PHE A 100 1.40 2.43 -2.54
CA PHE A 100 2.14 2.71 -3.77
C PHE A 100 1.20 3.01 -4.95
N SER A 101 0.06 2.34 -5.04
CA SER A 101 -0.92 2.63 -6.10
C SER A 101 -1.49 4.04 -5.98
N LEU A 102 -1.83 4.50 -4.78
CA LEU A 102 -2.30 5.87 -4.57
C LEU A 102 -1.21 6.90 -4.83
N LYS A 103 0.05 6.63 -4.42
CA LYS A 103 1.21 7.47 -4.74
C LYS A 103 1.37 7.59 -6.26
N LEU A 104 1.36 6.48 -7.00
CA LEU A 104 1.48 6.44 -8.47
C LEU A 104 0.27 7.10 -9.16
N ALA A 105 -0.92 7.03 -8.57
CA ALA A 105 -2.10 7.75 -9.02
C ALA A 105 -2.08 9.26 -8.69
N GLY A 106 -1.00 9.77 -8.09
CA GLY A 106 -0.80 11.20 -7.83
C GLY A 106 -1.35 11.71 -6.49
N VAL A 107 -1.70 10.83 -5.55
CA VAL A 107 -2.00 11.23 -4.18
C VAL A 107 -0.70 11.59 -3.46
N ALA A 108 -0.67 12.76 -2.81
CA ALA A 108 0.52 13.24 -2.13
C ALA A 108 0.95 12.28 -1.00
N VAL A 109 2.25 11.95 -0.93
CA VAL A 109 2.83 11.07 0.09
C VAL A 109 2.55 11.55 1.51
N SER A 110 2.59 12.87 1.73
CA SER A 110 2.29 13.49 3.02
C SER A 110 0.88 13.18 3.56
N ARG A 111 -0.03 12.75 2.68
CA ARG A 111 -1.41 12.35 3.02
C ARG A 111 -1.57 10.85 3.28
N LEU A 112 -0.56 10.03 2.99
CA LEU A 112 -0.64 8.57 3.07
C LEU A 112 0.30 8.06 4.16
N ARG A 113 -0.20 7.21 5.05
CA ARG A 113 0.62 6.53 6.05
C ARG A 113 0.19 5.06 6.17
N ILE A 114 1.14 4.15 6.15
CA ILE A 114 0.91 2.78 6.57
C ILE A 114 0.90 2.78 8.09
N THR A 115 -0.18 2.28 8.67
CA THR A 115 -0.42 2.37 10.11
C THR A 115 -0.46 0.98 10.73
N TYR A 116 0.44 0.74 11.67
CA TYR A 116 0.44 -0.45 12.49
C TYR A 116 -0.59 -0.28 13.62
N VAL A 117 -1.49 -1.22 13.72
CA VAL A 117 -2.59 -1.19 14.68
C VAL A 117 -2.69 -2.52 15.45
N LYS A 118 -3.28 -2.47 16.62
CA LYS A 118 -3.80 -3.64 17.32
C LYS A 118 -5.28 -3.78 16.96
N ALA A 119 -5.64 -4.80 16.19
CA ALA A 119 -7.00 -5.04 15.74
C ALA A 119 -7.73 -6.00 16.69
N ARG A 120 -8.95 -5.66 17.08
CA ARG A 120 -9.86 -6.55 17.83
C ARG A 120 -10.58 -7.46 16.85
N ILE A 121 -10.47 -8.76 17.05
CA ILE A 121 -11.03 -9.79 16.18
C ILE A 121 -12.17 -10.52 16.92
N GLY A 122 -13.24 -10.85 16.21
CA GLY A 122 -14.36 -11.59 16.79
C GLY A 122 -15.53 -10.71 17.31
N GLY A 123 -15.52 -9.41 16.92
CA GLY A 123 -16.62 -8.49 17.24
C GLY A 123 -16.36 -7.62 18.48
N MET A 124 -17.35 -6.75 18.81
CA MET A 124 -17.18 -5.70 19.82
C MET A 124 -16.95 -6.20 21.24
N ASN A 125 -17.41 -7.40 21.56
CA ASN A 125 -17.30 -8.01 22.90
C ASN A 125 -16.10 -8.98 23.00
N SER A 126 -15.25 -9.05 21.98
CA SER A 126 -14.07 -9.93 21.98
C SER A 126 -12.88 -9.23 22.61
N ASP A 127 -12.16 -9.95 23.46
CA ASP A 127 -10.85 -9.53 24.01
C ASP A 127 -9.69 -10.01 23.13
N VAL A 128 -9.97 -10.76 22.06
CA VAL A 128 -8.94 -11.27 21.14
C VAL A 128 -8.44 -10.11 20.27
N THR A 129 -7.15 -9.87 20.32
CA THR A 129 -6.50 -8.86 19.50
C THR A 129 -5.31 -9.45 18.77
N GLN A 130 -5.04 -8.93 17.55
CA GLN A 130 -3.88 -9.28 16.76
C GLN A 130 -3.19 -8.04 16.19
N ALA A 131 -1.91 -8.18 15.84
CA ALA A 131 -1.20 -7.20 15.05
C ALA A 131 -1.84 -7.09 13.65
N HIS A 132 -1.97 -5.87 13.15
CA HIS A 132 -2.56 -5.62 11.85
C HIS A 132 -1.98 -4.35 11.23
N MET A 133 -1.98 -4.27 9.90
CA MET A 133 -1.60 -3.06 9.16
C MET A 133 -2.74 -2.59 8.28
N VAL A 134 -2.92 -1.27 8.25
CA VAL A 134 -3.89 -0.59 7.38
C VAL A 134 -3.23 0.59 6.70
N LEU A 135 -3.81 1.05 5.60
CA LEU A 135 -3.46 2.34 5.04
C LEU A 135 -4.37 3.41 5.63
N THR A 136 -3.79 4.52 6.08
CA THR A 136 -4.52 5.71 6.53
C THR A 136 -4.28 6.88 5.58
N TYR A 137 -5.34 7.61 5.26
CA TYR A 137 -5.32 8.79 4.43
C TYR A 137 -5.74 10.01 5.23
N TYR A 138 -4.98 11.09 5.13
CA TYR A 138 -5.19 12.38 5.79
C TYR A 138 -5.49 13.46 4.76
N ALA A 139 -6.67 14.07 4.79
CA ALA A 139 -7.01 15.19 3.89
C ALA A 139 -6.12 16.43 4.14
N THR A 140 -5.77 16.67 5.41
CA THR A 140 -4.77 17.63 5.88
C THR A 140 -3.97 16.99 7.01
N PRO A 141 -2.77 17.48 7.39
CA PRO A 141 -1.94 16.88 8.42
C PRO A 141 -2.63 16.62 9.76
N ASP A 142 -3.58 17.46 10.13
CA ASP A 142 -4.33 17.41 11.40
C ASP A 142 -5.75 16.83 11.23
N ALA A 143 -6.12 16.42 10.01
CA ALA A 143 -7.44 15.83 9.78
C ALA A 143 -7.54 14.44 10.41
N GLU A 144 -8.75 14.07 10.79
CA GLU A 144 -9.07 12.70 11.13
C GLU A 144 -8.81 11.79 9.91
N PRO A 145 -8.01 10.73 10.05
CA PRO A 145 -7.71 9.87 8.91
C PRO A 145 -8.88 8.97 8.51
N LEU A 146 -8.97 8.72 7.21
CA LEU A 146 -9.76 7.65 6.63
C LEU A 146 -8.93 6.36 6.64
N VAL A 147 -9.56 5.25 7.00
CA VAL A 147 -8.92 3.93 7.07
C VAL A 147 -9.31 3.08 5.86
N LEU A 148 -8.30 2.65 5.11
CA LEU A 148 -8.41 1.70 4.01
C LEU A 148 -7.87 0.36 4.48
N ASP A 149 -8.75 -0.63 4.58
CA ASP A 149 -8.47 -1.91 5.23
C ASP A 149 -8.88 -3.09 4.33
N ASN A 150 -8.30 -4.25 4.55
CA ASN A 150 -8.72 -5.50 3.92
C ASN A 150 -9.74 -6.28 4.78
N LEU A 151 -9.77 -6.04 6.10
CA LEU A 151 -10.77 -6.66 7.00
C LEU A 151 -12.15 -6.01 6.86
N LEU A 152 -12.20 -4.72 6.54
CA LEU A 152 -13.42 -3.98 6.29
C LEU A 152 -13.29 -3.21 4.99
N GLY A 153 -14.04 -3.63 3.95
CA GLY A 153 -13.94 -3.03 2.61
C GLY A 153 -14.44 -1.59 2.53
N GLU A 154 -15.31 -1.16 3.45
CA GLU A 154 -15.79 0.22 3.53
C GLU A 154 -14.72 1.13 4.15
N ILE A 155 -14.40 2.23 3.46
CA ILE A 155 -13.51 3.26 3.99
C ILE A 155 -14.27 4.05 5.06
N ARG A 156 -13.73 4.09 6.27
CA ARG A 156 -14.34 4.80 7.42
C ARG A 156 -13.34 5.73 8.09
N PRO A 157 -13.82 6.83 8.71
CA PRO A 157 -13.01 7.62 9.62
C PRO A 157 -12.50 6.77 10.79
N ALA A 158 -11.32 7.09 11.31
CA ALA A 158 -10.70 6.35 12.42
C ALA A 158 -11.57 6.27 13.66
N SER A 159 -12.33 7.32 13.98
CA SER A 159 -13.29 7.33 15.10
C SER A 159 -14.41 6.27 14.98
N ARG A 160 -14.69 5.80 13.76
CA ARG A 160 -15.65 4.74 13.48
C ARG A 160 -15.03 3.35 13.37
N ARG A 161 -13.71 3.25 13.60
CA ARG A 161 -12.94 2.00 13.63
C ARG A 161 -12.48 1.72 15.07
N THR A 162 -13.45 1.60 15.97
CA THR A 162 -13.22 1.34 17.41
C THR A 162 -12.61 -0.05 17.68
N ASP A 163 -12.58 -0.90 16.66
CA ASP A 163 -11.88 -2.18 16.62
C ASP A 163 -10.36 -2.04 16.46
N LEU A 164 -9.85 -0.87 16.05
CA LEU A 164 -8.44 -0.61 15.78
C LEU A 164 -7.83 0.33 16.82
N VAL A 165 -6.71 -0.07 17.42
CA VAL A 165 -5.91 0.78 18.30
C VAL A 165 -4.58 1.08 17.60
N PRO A 166 -4.35 2.34 17.14
CA PRO A 166 -3.11 2.69 16.45
C PRO A 166 -1.91 2.65 17.39
N ILE A 167 -0.78 2.14 16.91
CA ILE A 167 0.48 2.06 17.62
C ILE A 167 1.48 3.08 17.06
N PHE A 168 1.75 3.02 15.76
CA PHE A 168 2.54 3.99 15.02
C PHE A 168 2.16 3.95 13.54
N SER A 169 2.56 4.96 12.80
CA SER A 169 2.42 4.99 11.34
C SER A 169 3.71 5.46 10.67
N PHE A 170 3.87 5.15 9.40
CA PHE A 170 5.06 5.52 8.62
C PHE A 170 4.74 5.67 7.14
N ASN A 171 5.64 6.36 6.45
CA ASN A 171 5.73 6.42 4.99
C ASN A 171 7.18 6.75 4.59
N SER A 172 7.43 7.13 3.33
CA SER A 172 8.78 7.51 2.88
C SER A 172 9.30 8.82 3.48
N GLU A 173 8.46 9.63 4.13
CA GLU A 173 8.85 10.91 4.74
C GLU A 173 9.15 10.78 6.24
N GLY A 174 8.65 9.75 6.92
CA GLY A 174 8.89 9.61 8.36
C GLY A 174 8.11 8.52 9.07
N VAL A 175 8.22 8.56 10.40
CA VAL A 175 7.49 7.71 11.34
C VAL A 175 6.78 8.59 12.35
N TRP A 176 5.53 8.29 12.64
CA TRP A 176 4.68 9.02 13.58
C TRP A 176 4.22 8.11 14.71
N ALA A 177 4.32 8.57 15.93
CA ALA A 177 3.65 7.91 17.05
C ALA A 177 2.12 8.03 16.89
N ALA A 178 1.37 7.14 17.53
CA ALA A 178 -0.09 7.21 17.55
C ALA A 178 -0.57 8.59 18.02
N GLY A 179 -1.48 9.21 17.25
CA GLY A 179 -2.05 10.52 17.54
C GLY A 179 -1.12 11.72 17.28
N SER A 180 0.09 11.49 16.75
CA SER A 180 1.03 12.59 16.43
C SER A 180 0.82 13.09 15.00
N SER A 181 0.76 14.42 14.82
CA SER A 181 0.81 15.07 13.51
C SER A 181 2.24 15.30 13.00
N ALA A 182 3.23 15.34 13.91
CA ALA A 182 4.65 15.54 13.60
C ALA A 182 5.43 14.21 13.52
N PRO A 183 6.31 14.03 12.52
CA PRO A 183 7.14 12.86 12.42
C PRO A 183 8.22 12.84 13.52
N GLN A 184 8.63 11.65 13.93
CA GLN A 184 9.77 11.46 14.81
C GLN A 184 11.08 11.69 14.05
N GLN A 185 12.03 12.40 14.65
CA GLN A 185 13.33 12.62 14.04
C GLN A 185 14.09 11.29 13.88
N GLY A 186 14.61 11.03 12.67
CA GLY A 186 15.39 9.82 12.36
C GLY A 186 14.59 8.52 12.32
N GLY A 187 13.24 8.58 12.28
CA GLY A 187 12.39 7.40 12.35
C GLY A 187 12.44 6.50 11.11
N GLY A 188 12.56 7.07 9.91
CA GLY A 188 12.46 6.31 8.64
C GLY A 188 13.58 5.27 8.44
N SER A 189 14.81 5.57 8.86
CA SER A 189 15.94 4.64 8.74
C SER A 189 15.90 3.46 9.75
N ARG A 190 14.95 3.47 10.69
CA ARG A 190 14.78 2.41 11.69
C ARG A 190 13.84 1.29 11.25
N LEU A 191 13.15 1.45 10.13
CA LEU A 191 12.27 0.43 9.58
C LEU A 191 13.01 -0.32 8.47
N SER A 192 13.86 -1.29 8.84
CA SER A 192 14.67 -2.06 7.88
C SER A 192 13.82 -2.68 6.77
N LYS A 193 12.68 -3.28 7.11
CA LYS A 193 11.76 -3.88 6.12
C LYS A 193 11.21 -2.87 5.12
N TRP A 194 10.90 -1.65 5.55
CA TRP A 194 10.49 -0.59 4.65
C TRP A 194 11.61 -0.20 3.70
N THR A 195 12.83 -0.09 4.20
CA THR A 195 14.02 0.21 3.38
C THR A 195 14.25 -0.90 2.35
N ASP A 196 14.22 -2.16 2.78
CA ASP A 196 14.39 -3.33 1.91
C ASP A 196 13.29 -3.39 0.83
N LEU A 197 12.04 -3.08 1.20
CA LEU A 197 10.91 -3.00 0.27
C LEU A 197 11.12 -1.91 -0.80
N VAL A 198 11.55 -0.70 -0.38
CA VAL A 198 11.80 0.41 -1.30
C VAL A 198 12.96 0.08 -2.24
N GLU A 199 14.02 -0.56 -1.76
CA GLU A 199 15.13 -1.02 -2.60
C GLU A 199 14.68 -2.09 -3.60
N LYS A 200 13.83 -3.00 -3.17
CA LYS A 200 13.21 -4.02 -4.04
C LYS A 200 12.38 -3.36 -5.15
N MET A 201 11.54 -2.38 -4.80
CA MET A 201 10.77 -1.62 -5.79
C MET A 201 11.64 -0.87 -6.79
N LYS A 202 12.75 -0.28 -6.34
CA LYS A 202 13.73 0.34 -7.26
C LYS A 202 14.32 -0.70 -8.23
N SER A 203 14.61 -1.91 -7.76
CA SER A 203 15.11 -2.99 -8.62
C SER A 203 14.06 -3.50 -9.61
N GLU A 204 12.79 -3.23 -9.37
CA GLU A 204 11.66 -3.48 -10.29
C GLU A 204 11.43 -2.32 -11.27
N GLY A 205 12.21 -1.24 -11.17
CA GLY A 205 12.16 -0.08 -12.06
C GLY A 205 11.31 1.09 -11.56
N PHE A 206 10.89 1.07 -10.28
CA PHE A 206 10.23 2.22 -9.65
C PHE A 206 11.27 3.14 -8.98
N ASP A 207 11.18 4.46 -9.25
CA ASP A 207 12.01 5.50 -8.62
C ASP A 207 11.35 6.10 -7.36
#